data_44f284377933e14ea97ff31df2ff614e
#
_entry.id   44f284377933e14ea97ff31df2ff614e
#
_cell.length_a   1.000
_cell.length_b   1.000
_cell.length_c   1.000
_cell.angle_alpha   90.00
_cell.angle_beta   90.00
_cell.angle_gamma   90.00
#
_symmetry.space_group_name_H-M   'P 1'
#
loop_
_entity.id
_entity.type
_entity.pdbx_description
1 polymer ?
#
loop_
_entity_poly.entity_id
_entity_poly.type
_entity_poly.pdbx_seq_one_letter_code
_entity_poly.pdbx_strand_id
1 'polypeptide(L)'
;ERNILTMDMGGTSTDISLLRDGQAMTSNAAEVGDFPVVMPVTGIEAIGAGGGSIAMIDDGVLRIGPQSAGSYPGPACFSRGGTAPTLTDAYLLAGYLPEALLGGKMKLDRTASERAMAPIASGLKSDVFGAADMCVAVASSNMVAGVLPYLARQGVDPEDLTLLVYGGGGGIHGPLLAAELGINRVLVPTSPSTFCAFGGLVSELSHDVMETV
;
A
#
# COMPACT_ATOMS: atom_id res chain seq x y z
N GLU A 1 20.57 -4.25 -8.17
CA GLU A 1 19.65 -3.39 -8.91
C GLU A 1 19.93 -1.92 -8.59
N ARG A 2 19.84 -1.03 -9.59
CA ARG A 2 20.18 0.40 -9.42
C ARG A 2 18.96 1.31 -9.49
N ASN A 3 17.97 0.92 -10.31
CA ASN A 3 16.74 1.68 -10.47
C ASN A 3 15.60 0.91 -9.79
N ILE A 4 15.08 1.44 -8.71
CA ILE A 4 14.12 0.75 -7.85
C ILE A 4 12.95 1.69 -7.55
N LEU A 5 11.74 1.22 -7.82
CA LEU A 5 10.53 1.78 -7.23
C LEU A 5 10.29 1.07 -5.90
N THR A 6 10.22 1.80 -4.80
CA THR A 6 9.84 1.22 -3.51
C THR A 6 8.35 1.34 -3.29
N MET A 7 7.78 0.39 -2.59
CA MET A 7 6.37 0.36 -2.20
C MET A 7 6.25 -0.14 -0.77
N ASP A 8 5.97 0.76 0.16
CA ASP A 8 5.63 0.44 1.54
C ASP A 8 4.12 0.46 1.71
N MET A 9 3.49 -0.71 1.71
CA MET A 9 2.04 -0.78 1.91
C MET A 9 1.72 -1.13 3.35
N GLY A 10 1.23 -0.12 4.06
CA GLY A 10 0.72 -0.25 5.42
C GLY A 10 -0.77 -0.59 5.51
N GLY A 11 -1.33 -0.32 6.68
CA GLY A 11 -2.79 -0.49 6.90
C GLY A 11 -3.63 0.65 6.33
N THR A 12 -3.09 1.87 6.21
CA THR A 12 -3.85 3.07 5.83
C THR A 12 -3.43 3.64 4.49
N SER A 13 -2.14 3.63 4.20
CA SER A 13 -1.54 4.21 3.00
C SER A 13 -0.52 3.28 2.38
N THR A 14 -0.14 3.61 1.17
CA THR A 14 1.02 3.06 0.46
C THR A 14 1.94 4.21 0.11
N ASP A 15 3.16 4.13 0.59
CA ASP A 15 4.20 5.11 0.30
C ASP A 15 5.12 4.58 -0.78
N ILE A 16 5.36 5.39 -1.81
CA ILE A 16 6.26 5.06 -2.90
C ILE A 16 7.42 6.05 -2.95
N SER A 17 8.58 5.56 -3.34
CA SER A 17 9.75 6.38 -3.63
C SER A 17 10.60 5.76 -4.73
N LEU A 18 11.47 6.56 -5.32
CA LEU A 18 12.32 6.14 -6.42
C LEU A 18 13.79 6.20 -6.02
N LEU A 19 14.52 5.11 -6.28
CA LEU A 19 15.98 5.10 -6.29
C LEU A 19 16.44 5.08 -7.74
N ARG A 20 17.34 5.99 -8.07
CA ARG A 20 18.00 6.06 -9.38
C ARG A 20 19.50 5.91 -9.19
N ASP A 21 20.11 5.00 -9.94
CA ASP A 21 21.53 4.68 -9.80
C ASP A 21 21.97 4.31 -8.37
N GLY A 22 21.04 3.74 -7.59
CA GLY A 22 21.27 3.32 -6.21
C GLY A 22 21.16 4.45 -5.18
N GLN A 23 20.73 5.65 -5.58
CA GLN A 23 20.52 6.78 -4.69
C GLN A 23 19.04 7.14 -4.61
N ALA A 24 18.55 7.41 -3.40
CA ALA A 24 17.19 7.87 -3.21
C ALA A 24 17.01 9.26 -3.84
N MET A 25 15.93 9.45 -4.59
CA MET A 25 15.57 10.75 -5.11
C MET A 25 15.17 11.66 -3.95
N THR A 26 15.69 12.89 -3.96
CA THR A 26 15.38 13.90 -2.94
C THR A 26 14.40 14.92 -3.47
N SER A 27 13.60 15.48 -2.58
CA SER A 27 12.69 16.60 -2.84
C SER A 27 13.02 17.74 -1.89
N ASN A 28 12.97 18.97 -2.42
CA ASN A 28 13.04 20.20 -1.62
C ASN A 28 11.65 20.79 -1.33
N ALA A 29 10.59 20.08 -1.71
CA ALA A 29 9.20 20.51 -1.59
C ALA A 29 8.46 19.68 -0.54
N ALA A 30 9.10 19.42 0.60
CA ALA A 30 8.43 18.75 1.72
C ALA A 30 7.70 19.77 2.59
N GLU A 31 6.56 19.34 3.13
CA GLU A 31 5.77 20.10 4.09
C GLU A 31 5.52 19.28 5.34
N VAL A 32 5.54 19.92 6.50
CA VAL A 32 5.11 19.31 7.77
C VAL A 32 3.92 20.13 8.28
N GLY A 33 2.73 19.57 8.15
CA GLY A 33 1.49 20.33 8.30
C GLY A 33 1.41 21.41 7.20
N ASP A 34 1.23 22.67 7.59
CA ASP A 34 1.16 23.82 6.66
C ASP A 34 2.52 24.53 6.50
N PHE A 35 3.61 23.94 6.96
CA PHE A 35 4.93 24.57 6.96
C PHE A 35 5.87 23.90 5.98
N PRO A 36 6.48 24.67 5.03
CA PRO A 36 7.48 24.11 4.13
C PRO A 36 8.76 23.76 4.88
N VAL A 37 9.31 22.60 4.58
CA VAL A 37 10.60 22.15 5.10
C VAL A 37 11.69 22.51 4.10
N VAL A 38 12.57 23.45 4.46
CA VAL A 38 13.64 23.96 3.60
C VAL A 38 14.90 23.11 3.81
N MET A 39 14.80 21.81 3.53
CA MET A 39 15.94 20.90 3.50
C MET A 39 15.65 19.75 2.52
N PRO A 40 16.68 19.12 1.94
CA PRO A 40 16.48 17.95 1.12
C PRO A 40 15.89 16.80 1.96
N VAL A 41 14.77 16.25 1.51
CA VAL A 41 14.14 15.05 2.12
C VAL A 41 14.00 13.98 1.06
N THR A 42 13.89 12.74 1.47
CA THR A 42 13.56 11.65 0.53
C THR A 42 12.23 11.96 -0.15
N GLY A 43 12.21 11.92 -1.47
CA GLY A 43 10.99 12.12 -2.26
C GLY A 43 10.05 10.93 -2.10
N ILE A 44 9.03 11.10 -1.25
CA ILE A 44 7.99 10.09 -0.99
C ILE A 44 6.67 10.63 -1.52
N GLU A 45 5.93 9.80 -2.25
CA GLU A 45 4.55 10.05 -2.65
C GLU A 45 3.63 9.08 -1.90
N ALA A 46 2.64 9.60 -1.20
CA ALA A 46 1.69 8.79 -0.44
C ALA A 46 0.42 8.53 -1.27
N ILE A 47 0.05 7.28 -1.41
CA ILE A 47 -1.19 6.83 -2.04
C ILE A 47 -2.16 6.43 -0.94
N GLY A 48 -3.36 7.01 -0.92
CA GLY A 48 -4.39 6.75 0.08
C GLY A 48 -5.07 5.37 -0.09
N ALA A 49 -4.27 4.34 -0.26
CA ALA A 49 -4.73 2.94 -0.38
C ALA A 49 -3.84 2.05 0.48
N GLY A 50 -4.42 1.32 1.40
CA GLY A 50 -3.74 0.38 2.29
C GLY A 50 -4.64 -0.79 2.67
N GLY A 51 -4.14 -1.73 3.47
CA GLY A 51 -4.88 -2.93 3.85
C GLY A 51 -6.20 -2.64 4.59
N GLY A 52 -6.29 -1.54 5.32
CA GLY A 52 -7.50 -1.10 6.02
C GLY A 52 -8.43 -0.21 5.20
N SER A 53 -8.10 0.08 3.93
CA SER A 53 -8.98 0.89 3.06
C SER A 53 -10.35 0.23 2.92
N ILE A 54 -11.39 1.02 3.21
CA ILE A 54 -12.78 0.55 3.24
C ILE A 54 -13.34 0.48 1.83
N ALA A 55 -13.98 -0.65 1.51
CA ALA A 55 -14.75 -0.81 0.29
C ALA A 55 -16.17 -0.26 0.50
N MET A 56 -16.67 0.49 -0.48
CA MET A 56 -18.02 1.05 -0.45
C MET A 56 -18.61 1.10 -1.87
N ILE A 57 -19.93 1.08 -1.94
CA ILE A 57 -20.66 1.39 -3.17
C ILE A 57 -21.17 2.83 -3.04
N ASP A 58 -20.74 3.66 -3.97
CA ASP A 58 -21.14 5.07 -4.06
C ASP A 58 -21.74 5.31 -5.45
N ASP A 59 -23.02 5.68 -5.52
CA ASP A 59 -23.80 5.82 -6.75
C ASP A 59 -23.67 4.61 -7.72
N GLY A 60 -23.63 3.39 -7.15
CA GLY A 60 -23.51 2.15 -7.92
C GLY A 60 -22.09 1.82 -8.37
N VAL A 61 -21.08 2.61 -7.99
CA VAL A 61 -19.67 2.42 -8.32
C VAL A 61 -18.91 1.90 -7.09
N LEU A 62 -18.14 0.83 -7.28
CA LEU A 62 -17.24 0.33 -6.24
C LEU A 62 -16.06 1.30 -6.04
N ARG A 63 -15.86 1.72 -4.79
CA ARG A 63 -14.73 2.55 -4.37
C ARG A 63 -13.96 1.86 -3.25
N ILE A 64 -12.65 2.03 -3.25
CA ILE A 64 -11.75 1.56 -2.21
C ILE A 64 -11.01 2.77 -1.63
N GLY A 65 -11.24 3.02 -0.33
CA GLY A 65 -10.72 4.21 0.33
C GLY A 65 -11.39 5.52 -0.15
N PRO A 66 -10.82 6.68 0.19
CA PRO A 66 -9.62 6.89 1.03
C PRO A 66 -9.82 6.60 2.52
N GLN A 67 -11.06 6.35 2.96
CA GLN A 67 -11.36 6.01 4.35
C GLN A 67 -10.71 4.68 4.73
N SER A 68 -10.10 4.63 5.92
CA SER A 68 -9.47 3.44 6.47
C SER A 68 -10.12 3.05 7.79
N ALA A 69 -10.27 1.74 8.01
CA ALA A 69 -10.67 1.19 9.31
C ALA A 69 -9.57 1.35 10.39
N GLY A 70 -8.37 1.77 9.98
CA GLY A 70 -7.23 1.94 10.87
C GLY A 70 -6.77 0.64 11.52
N SER A 71 -6.06 0.78 12.64
CA SER A 71 -5.63 -0.35 13.46
C SER A 71 -6.70 -0.78 14.47
N TYR A 72 -7.63 0.10 14.80
CA TYR A 72 -8.76 -0.14 15.69
C TYR A 72 -9.99 0.67 15.20
N PRO A 73 -11.14 0.04 15.01
CA PRO A 73 -11.40 -1.39 15.19
C PRO A 73 -10.68 -2.28 14.16
N GLY A 74 -10.22 -1.72 13.04
CA GLY A 74 -9.51 -2.42 11.99
C GLY A 74 -10.40 -3.28 11.08
N PRO A 75 -9.80 -4.11 10.20
CA PRO A 75 -10.49 -5.07 9.35
C PRO A 75 -11.44 -5.98 10.12
N ALA A 76 -12.56 -6.37 9.49
CA ALA A 76 -13.55 -7.25 10.11
C ALA A 76 -12.94 -8.59 10.54
N CYS A 77 -12.04 -9.17 9.74
CA CYS A 77 -11.36 -10.43 10.05
C CYS A 77 -10.43 -10.36 11.28
N PHE A 78 -10.10 -9.18 11.78
CA PHE A 78 -9.27 -9.06 12.99
C PHE A 78 -10.05 -9.29 14.29
N SER A 79 -11.38 -9.41 14.22
CA SER A 79 -12.28 -9.67 15.36
C SER A 79 -12.11 -8.67 16.51
N ARG A 80 -11.83 -7.40 16.18
CA ARG A 80 -11.66 -6.29 17.14
C ARG A 80 -12.85 -5.31 17.14
N GLY A 81 -13.99 -5.74 16.58
CA GLY A 81 -15.21 -4.93 16.48
C GLY A 81 -15.37 -4.22 15.12
N GLY A 82 -14.46 -4.38 14.18
CA GLY A 82 -14.61 -3.91 12.81
C GLY A 82 -15.76 -4.63 12.09
N THR A 83 -16.58 -3.86 11.36
CA THR A 83 -17.71 -4.38 10.59
C THR A 83 -17.71 -3.90 9.15
N ALA A 84 -16.91 -2.88 8.83
CA ALA A 84 -16.77 -2.37 7.47
C ALA A 84 -15.87 -3.32 6.65
N PRO A 85 -16.24 -3.59 5.38
CA PRO A 85 -15.40 -4.40 4.49
C PRO A 85 -14.12 -3.62 4.14
N THR A 86 -12.97 -4.25 4.31
CA THR A 86 -11.68 -3.65 3.99
C THR A 86 -10.94 -4.44 2.91
N LEU A 87 -9.88 -3.85 2.37
CA LEU A 87 -9.01 -4.54 1.42
C LEU A 87 -8.34 -5.78 2.05
N THR A 88 -8.05 -5.78 3.37
CA THR A 88 -7.56 -6.96 4.10
C THR A 88 -8.61 -8.08 4.12
N ASP A 89 -9.89 -7.75 4.30
CA ASP A 89 -10.98 -8.72 4.21
C ASP A 89 -11.08 -9.30 2.80
N ALA A 90 -10.93 -8.45 1.77
CA ALA A 90 -10.89 -8.88 0.39
C ALA A 90 -9.70 -9.83 0.11
N TYR A 91 -8.51 -9.53 0.60
CA TYR A 91 -7.35 -10.44 0.47
C TYR A 91 -7.57 -11.80 1.12
N LEU A 92 -8.23 -11.83 2.28
CA LEU A 92 -8.55 -13.08 2.96
C LEU A 92 -9.55 -13.91 2.15
N LEU A 93 -10.60 -13.28 1.61
CA LEU A 93 -11.63 -13.96 0.81
C LEU A 93 -11.10 -14.42 -0.54
N ALA A 94 -10.28 -13.64 -1.20
CA ALA A 94 -9.62 -13.96 -2.47
C ALA A 94 -8.47 -14.99 -2.31
N GLY A 95 -8.10 -15.37 -1.07
CA GLY A 95 -7.09 -16.39 -0.81
C GLY A 95 -5.63 -15.87 -0.86
N TYR A 96 -5.41 -14.57 -0.93
CA TYR A 96 -4.07 -13.97 -0.86
C TYR A 96 -3.50 -13.95 0.56
N LEU A 97 -4.37 -13.94 1.58
CA LEU A 97 -3.98 -14.01 3.00
C LEU A 97 -4.31 -15.39 3.59
N PRO A 98 -3.40 -15.98 4.35
CA PRO A 98 -3.72 -17.18 5.14
C PRO A 98 -4.65 -16.83 6.31
N GLU A 99 -5.38 -17.81 6.83
CA GLU A 99 -6.29 -17.63 7.96
C GLU A 99 -5.59 -17.41 9.32
N ALA A 100 -4.26 -17.35 9.32
CA ALA A 100 -3.47 -17.04 10.51
C ALA A 100 -2.21 -16.25 10.15
N LEU A 101 -1.93 -15.22 10.92
CA LEU A 101 -0.75 -14.36 10.80
C LEU A 101 0.17 -14.54 12.03
N LEU A 102 1.35 -13.90 11.99
CA LEU A 102 2.31 -13.87 13.08
C LEU A 102 2.69 -15.27 13.61
N GLY A 103 2.94 -16.20 12.68
CA GLY A 103 3.27 -17.58 13.06
C GLY A 103 2.14 -18.31 13.77
N GLY A 104 0.89 -18.00 13.43
CA GLY A 104 -0.31 -18.62 14.02
C GLY A 104 -0.85 -17.93 15.27
N LYS A 105 -0.19 -16.87 15.75
CA LYS A 105 -0.62 -16.13 16.97
C LYS A 105 -1.86 -15.27 16.74
N MET A 106 -2.14 -14.89 15.51
CA MET A 106 -3.31 -14.09 15.14
C MET A 106 -4.14 -14.86 14.13
N LYS A 107 -5.29 -15.35 14.56
CA LYS A 107 -6.26 -15.99 13.67
C LYS A 107 -7.16 -14.94 13.05
N LEU A 108 -7.46 -15.10 11.76
CA LEU A 108 -8.38 -14.23 11.03
C LEU A 108 -9.74 -14.89 10.92
N ASP A 109 -10.80 -14.13 11.16
CA ASP A 109 -12.19 -14.58 11.07
C ASP A 109 -12.72 -14.38 9.64
N ARG A 110 -12.63 -15.43 8.83
CA ARG A 110 -13.16 -15.44 7.46
C ARG A 110 -14.66 -15.15 7.40
N THR A 111 -15.43 -15.68 8.36
CA THR A 111 -16.89 -15.47 8.42
C THR A 111 -17.22 -14.00 8.71
N ALA A 112 -16.40 -13.30 9.51
CA ALA A 112 -16.56 -11.87 9.71
C ALA A 112 -16.29 -11.09 8.41
N SER A 113 -15.28 -11.46 7.62
CA SER A 113 -15.04 -10.88 6.30
C SER A 113 -16.21 -11.13 5.33
N GLU A 114 -16.76 -12.34 5.30
CA GLU A 114 -17.92 -12.66 4.46
C GLU A 114 -19.13 -11.79 4.81
N ARG A 115 -19.43 -11.64 6.11
CA ARG A 115 -20.50 -10.76 6.58
C ARG A 115 -20.25 -9.30 6.20
N ALA A 116 -19.03 -8.80 6.37
CA ALA A 116 -18.66 -7.44 6.01
C ALA A 116 -18.77 -7.19 4.51
N MET A 117 -18.35 -8.17 3.67
CA MET A 117 -18.35 -8.05 2.21
C MET A 117 -19.74 -8.23 1.59
N ALA A 118 -20.71 -8.82 2.28
CA ALA A 118 -22.03 -9.12 1.74
C ALA A 118 -22.79 -7.90 1.16
N PRO A 119 -22.78 -6.70 1.77
CA PRO A 119 -23.39 -5.51 1.18
C PRO A 119 -22.74 -5.09 -0.14
N ILE A 120 -21.42 -5.22 -0.26
CA ILE A 120 -20.67 -4.94 -1.50
C ILE A 120 -21.07 -5.94 -2.59
N ALA A 121 -21.07 -7.22 -2.26
CA ALA A 121 -21.49 -8.30 -3.16
C ALA A 121 -22.91 -8.07 -3.70
N SER A 122 -23.84 -7.73 -2.83
CA SER A 122 -25.22 -7.39 -3.20
C SER A 122 -25.28 -6.19 -4.16
N GLY A 123 -24.55 -5.11 -3.87
CA GLY A 123 -24.50 -3.91 -4.71
C GLY A 123 -23.91 -4.19 -6.10
N LEU A 124 -22.95 -5.10 -6.21
CA LEU A 124 -22.28 -5.52 -7.45
C LEU A 124 -23.01 -6.66 -8.17
N LYS A 125 -24.10 -7.20 -7.59
CA LYS A 125 -24.80 -8.40 -8.10
C LYS A 125 -23.85 -9.60 -8.30
N SER A 126 -22.95 -9.79 -7.35
CA SER A 126 -21.94 -10.84 -7.31
C SER A 126 -22.05 -11.67 -6.03
N ASP A 127 -21.27 -12.71 -5.91
CA ASP A 127 -21.01 -13.35 -4.62
C ASP A 127 -19.89 -12.62 -3.84
N VAL A 128 -19.66 -13.02 -2.61
CA VAL A 128 -18.67 -12.36 -1.73
C VAL A 128 -17.23 -12.54 -2.22
N PHE A 129 -16.93 -13.61 -2.94
CA PHE A 129 -15.60 -13.88 -3.48
C PHE A 129 -15.33 -13.05 -4.71
N GLY A 130 -16.29 -12.99 -5.64
CA GLY A 130 -16.21 -12.11 -6.81
C GLY A 130 -16.17 -10.63 -6.42
N ALA A 131 -16.91 -10.23 -5.36
CA ALA A 131 -16.81 -8.87 -4.83
C ALA A 131 -15.42 -8.58 -4.24
N ALA A 132 -14.81 -9.56 -3.56
CA ALA A 132 -13.46 -9.43 -3.04
C ALA A 132 -12.42 -9.24 -4.17
N ASP A 133 -12.50 -10.05 -5.23
CA ASP A 133 -11.64 -9.91 -6.42
C ASP A 133 -11.81 -8.53 -7.06
N MET A 134 -13.04 -8.04 -7.21
CA MET A 134 -13.29 -6.68 -7.72
C MET A 134 -12.70 -5.60 -6.82
N CYS A 135 -12.77 -5.76 -5.49
CA CYS A 135 -12.13 -4.81 -4.55
C CYS A 135 -10.61 -4.77 -4.76
N VAL A 136 -9.96 -5.91 -4.94
CA VAL A 136 -8.52 -5.99 -5.20
C VAL A 136 -8.18 -5.33 -6.53
N ALA A 137 -8.94 -5.60 -7.60
CA ALA A 137 -8.73 -4.99 -8.91
C ALA A 137 -8.87 -3.46 -8.88
N VAL A 138 -9.91 -2.94 -8.21
CA VAL A 138 -10.10 -1.48 -8.06
C VAL A 138 -8.96 -0.86 -7.25
N ALA A 139 -8.49 -1.52 -6.18
CA ALA A 139 -7.34 -1.05 -5.42
C ALA A 139 -6.07 -1.00 -6.29
N SER A 140 -5.81 -2.02 -7.12
CA SER A 140 -4.69 -2.03 -8.07
C SER A 140 -4.78 -0.85 -9.03
N SER A 141 -5.94 -0.63 -9.66
CA SER A 141 -6.15 0.48 -10.60
C SER A 141 -5.94 1.85 -9.93
N ASN A 142 -6.40 2.02 -8.68
CA ASN A 142 -6.16 3.25 -7.91
C ASN A 142 -4.66 3.47 -7.63
N MET A 143 -3.92 2.41 -7.31
CA MET A 143 -2.47 2.49 -7.10
C MET A 143 -1.73 2.82 -8.40
N VAL A 144 -2.09 2.19 -9.51
CA VAL A 144 -1.53 2.52 -10.85
C VAL A 144 -1.76 4.00 -11.16
N ALA A 145 -2.98 4.50 -10.92
CA ALA A 145 -3.32 5.90 -11.14
C ALA A 145 -2.49 6.88 -10.27
N GLY A 146 -1.99 6.45 -9.11
CA GLY A 146 -1.05 7.20 -8.29
C GLY A 146 0.40 7.10 -8.76
N VAL A 147 0.83 5.87 -9.11
CA VAL A 147 2.23 5.57 -9.47
C VAL A 147 2.62 6.16 -10.82
N LEU A 148 1.80 6.00 -11.86
CA LEU A 148 2.15 6.42 -13.22
C LEU A 148 2.43 7.94 -13.34
N PRO A 149 1.61 8.85 -12.78
CA PRO A 149 1.95 10.28 -12.80
C PRO A 149 3.22 10.62 -12.04
N TYR A 150 3.51 9.91 -10.92
CA TYR A 150 4.75 10.07 -10.19
C TYR A 150 5.96 9.71 -11.06
N LEU A 151 5.97 8.52 -11.68
CA LEU A 151 7.06 8.08 -12.57
C LEU A 151 7.19 8.98 -13.81
N ALA A 152 6.07 9.42 -14.38
CA ALA A 152 6.09 10.36 -15.52
C ALA A 152 6.75 11.69 -15.17
N ARG A 153 6.47 12.25 -13.97
CA ARG A 153 7.16 13.46 -13.49
C ARG A 153 8.66 13.26 -13.32
N GLN A 154 9.09 12.03 -13.01
CA GLN A 154 10.50 11.68 -12.86
C GLN A 154 11.17 11.29 -14.19
N GLY A 155 10.40 11.20 -15.28
CA GLY A 155 10.91 10.79 -16.60
C GLY A 155 11.43 9.35 -16.61
N VAL A 156 10.77 8.43 -15.89
CA VAL A 156 11.18 7.03 -15.74
C VAL A 156 10.11 6.10 -16.30
N ASP A 157 10.56 5.13 -17.10
CA ASP A 157 9.70 4.07 -17.61
C ASP A 157 9.58 2.95 -16.56
N PRO A 158 8.38 2.50 -16.19
CA PRO A 158 8.19 1.38 -15.28
C PRO A 158 8.93 0.10 -15.68
N GLU A 159 9.05 -0.19 -16.97
CA GLU A 159 9.70 -1.41 -17.47
C GLU A 159 11.18 -1.48 -17.11
N ASP A 160 11.84 -0.34 -16.90
CA ASP A 160 13.24 -0.24 -16.50
C ASP A 160 13.47 -0.43 -14.99
N LEU A 161 12.40 -0.57 -14.22
CA LEU A 161 12.45 -0.61 -12.76
C LEU A 161 12.43 -2.03 -12.20
N THR A 162 12.91 -2.15 -10.98
CA THR A 162 12.62 -3.25 -10.08
C THR A 162 11.70 -2.72 -8.98
N LEU A 163 10.61 -3.40 -8.68
CA LEU A 163 9.71 -3.05 -7.60
C LEU A 163 10.19 -3.71 -6.30
N LEU A 164 10.57 -2.92 -5.31
CA LEU A 164 10.87 -3.37 -3.94
C LEU A 164 9.65 -3.16 -3.06
N VAL A 165 9.04 -4.26 -2.59
CA VAL A 165 7.79 -4.22 -1.82
C VAL A 165 8.01 -4.61 -0.38
N TYR A 166 7.49 -3.80 0.54
CA TYR A 166 7.53 -4.06 1.98
C TYR A 166 6.30 -3.47 2.67
N GLY A 167 6.29 -3.48 4.01
CA GLY A 167 5.07 -3.22 4.77
C GLY A 167 4.19 -4.46 4.92
N GLY A 168 3.11 -4.35 5.67
CA GLY A 168 2.21 -5.48 5.96
C GLY A 168 1.44 -6.00 4.75
N GLY A 169 1.13 -5.13 3.77
CA GLY A 169 0.37 -5.44 2.55
C GLY A 169 1.23 -5.57 1.29
N GLY A 170 2.47 -5.06 1.32
CA GLY A 170 3.30 -4.93 0.13
C GLY A 170 3.58 -6.24 -0.59
N GLY A 171 3.89 -7.30 0.15
CA GLY A 171 4.14 -8.62 -0.44
C GLY A 171 2.91 -9.27 -1.09
N ILE A 172 1.71 -8.84 -0.71
CA ILE A 172 0.45 -9.32 -1.30
C ILE A 172 0.13 -8.52 -2.57
N HIS A 173 0.12 -7.20 -2.45
CA HIS A 173 -0.36 -6.33 -3.52
C HIS A 173 0.71 -5.99 -4.57
N GLY A 174 1.98 -5.98 -4.16
CA GLY A 174 3.09 -5.60 -5.04
C GLY A 174 3.20 -6.39 -6.34
N PRO A 175 3.08 -7.73 -6.34
CA PRO A 175 3.08 -8.51 -7.59
C PRO A 175 1.92 -8.15 -8.54
N LEU A 176 0.74 -7.82 -8.00
CA LEU A 176 -0.41 -7.38 -8.80
C LEU A 176 -0.13 -6.03 -9.46
N LEU A 177 0.39 -5.08 -8.67
CA LEU A 177 0.77 -3.76 -9.17
C LEU A 177 1.89 -3.85 -10.22
N ALA A 178 2.91 -4.69 -10.00
CA ALA A 178 3.99 -4.89 -10.94
C ALA A 178 3.48 -5.39 -12.30
N ALA A 179 2.54 -6.34 -12.29
CA ALA A 179 1.94 -6.87 -13.52
C ALA A 179 1.20 -5.78 -14.31
N GLU A 180 0.45 -4.90 -13.63
CA GLU A 180 -0.27 -3.80 -14.30
C GLU A 180 0.66 -2.69 -14.81
N LEU A 181 1.79 -2.45 -14.13
CA LEU A 181 2.80 -1.48 -14.53
C LEU A 181 3.81 -1.99 -15.58
N GLY A 182 3.78 -3.29 -15.91
CA GLY A 182 4.78 -3.90 -16.81
C GLY A 182 6.16 -4.09 -16.15
N ILE A 183 6.24 -4.01 -14.82
CA ILE A 183 7.49 -4.24 -14.08
C ILE A 183 7.76 -5.73 -13.98
N ASN A 184 8.90 -6.17 -14.53
CA ASN A 184 9.21 -7.59 -14.66
C ASN A 184 9.93 -8.19 -13.43
N ARG A 185 10.35 -7.37 -12.47
CA ARG A 185 11.10 -7.81 -11.29
C ARG A 185 10.51 -7.22 -10.01
N VAL A 186 10.18 -8.13 -9.08
CA VAL A 186 9.69 -7.77 -7.74
C VAL A 186 10.65 -8.34 -6.71
N LEU A 187 11.09 -7.51 -5.78
CA LEU A 187 11.90 -7.89 -4.63
C LEU A 187 11.07 -7.78 -3.36
N VAL A 188 11.09 -8.84 -2.58
CA VAL A 188 10.49 -8.87 -1.23
C VAL A 188 11.60 -9.15 -0.24
N PRO A 189 11.91 -8.26 0.71
CA PRO A 189 12.93 -8.53 1.72
C PRO A 189 12.47 -9.66 2.66
N THR A 190 13.41 -10.31 3.34
CA THR A 190 13.12 -11.43 4.26
C THR A 190 12.22 -11.07 5.43
N SER A 191 12.19 -9.79 5.82
CA SER A 191 11.35 -9.25 6.89
C SER A 191 10.59 -8.01 6.43
N PRO A 192 9.63 -8.15 5.49
CA PRO A 192 9.02 -7.01 4.84
C PRO A 192 8.24 -6.10 5.80
N SER A 193 7.57 -6.66 6.80
CA SER A 193 6.76 -5.89 7.77
C SER A 193 7.58 -5.06 8.76
N THR A 194 8.90 -5.30 8.86
CA THR A 194 9.82 -4.57 9.75
C THR A 194 10.96 -3.90 8.99
N PHE A 195 10.87 -3.85 7.66
CA PHE A 195 11.94 -3.36 6.81
C PHE A 195 12.25 -1.87 7.04
N CYS A 196 11.23 -1.04 7.29
CA CYS A 196 11.43 0.37 7.65
C CYS A 196 12.19 0.53 8.98
N ALA A 197 11.87 -0.30 9.99
CA ALA A 197 12.60 -0.28 11.26
C ALA A 197 14.06 -0.70 11.08
N PHE A 198 14.32 -1.69 10.20
CA PHE A 198 15.69 -2.07 9.83
C PHE A 198 16.41 -0.91 9.12
N GLY A 199 15.74 -0.22 8.19
CA GLY A 199 16.27 0.97 7.54
C GLY A 199 16.69 2.05 8.55
N GLY A 200 15.84 2.30 9.55
CA GLY A 200 16.16 3.24 10.64
C GLY A 200 17.37 2.85 11.49
N LEU A 201 17.61 1.54 11.65
CA LEU A 201 18.78 1.05 12.40
C LEU A 201 20.11 1.21 11.64
N VAL A 202 20.07 1.17 10.31
CA VAL A 202 21.28 1.24 9.46
C VAL A 202 21.49 2.62 8.83
N SER A 203 20.57 3.56 9.04
CA SER A 203 20.71 4.92 8.54
C SER A 203 21.82 5.67 9.27
N GLU A 204 22.56 6.47 8.51
CA GLU A 204 23.59 7.35 9.07
C GLU A 204 22.95 8.64 9.61
N LEU A 205 23.58 9.23 10.64
CA LEU A 205 23.22 10.56 11.11
C LEU A 205 23.82 11.60 10.15
N SER A 206 22.97 12.42 9.56
CA SER A 206 23.41 13.56 8.76
C SER A 206 23.00 14.87 9.42
N HIS A 207 23.83 15.90 9.26
CA HIS A 207 23.58 17.27 9.71
C HIS A 207 23.73 18.19 8.50
N ASP A 208 22.66 18.86 8.12
CA ASP A 208 22.69 19.89 7.09
C ASP A 208 22.83 21.26 7.73
N VAL A 209 23.78 22.06 7.24
CA VAL A 209 23.98 23.44 7.67
C VAL A 209 23.79 24.34 6.46
N MET A 210 22.81 25.23 6.53
CA MET A 210 22.61 26.28 5.53
C MET A 210 23.10 27.61 6.05
N GLU A 211 23.94 28.26 5.27
CA GLU A 211 24.41 29.64 5.52
C GLU A 211 24.01 30.54 4.35
N THR A 212 23.39 31.68 4.66
CA THR A 212 23.06 32.68 3.64
C THR A 212 24.31 33.54 3.43
N VAL A 213 24.83 33.54 2.22
CA VAL A 213 25.97 34.38 1.80
C VAL A 213 25.46 35.64 1.10
#